data_7c3b3bed1f956d034506318bca1d9e19
#
_entry.id   7c3b3bed1f956d034506318bca1d9e19
#
_cell.length_a   1.000
_cell.length_b   1.000
_cell.length_c   1.000
_cell.angle_alpha   90.00
_cell.angle_beta   90.00
_cell.angle_gamma   90.00
#
_symmetry.space_group_name_H-M   'P 1'
#
loop_
_entity.id
_entity.type
_entity.pdbx_description
1 polymer ?
#
loop_
_entity_poly.entity_id
_entity_poly.type
_entity_poly.pdbx_seq_one_letter_code
_entity_poly.pdbx_strand_id
1 'polypeptide(L)'
;MSRWRSFGLLGGFVVAMLGFGAWYSYEQLHAEPEIPVKATLTVYTDLPNNVTSFLADEYLNEAQVRINVMPLTGEQMAKRLDSNYLDQRGDIVLTSKDNLMLGAKSDHLLGMYSERMDLIAPTFKDSEGRWVGLWYDPVVFTQNTSYYNRLGQFITTWGTLAKEGPWTVVMTDFMTSESAANILHSFVEIHGEAATVAYMKSLGTHVTQYAKYLDTPIRLASLNEANIGIGNYSDGSFYVRQGYPVKVIFPLDGTPYYLTGAGILKSSNQYAESVQFINWLLSAKTAQEMQKAGYSYFFTNPEVKDPVDSLGHPLVLLETQGGYTVEGKKSLLEIWLKQVRFGQ
;
A
#
# COMPACT_ATOMS: atom_id res chain seq x y z
N MET A 1 -68.35 32.18 0.34
CA MET A 1 -67.47 31.17 -0.32
C MET A 1 -66.03 31.10 0.23
N SER A 2 -65.73 31.70 1.39
CA SER A 2 -64.31 31.75 1.88
C SER A 2 -63.95 30.77 3.01
N ARG A 3 -64.91 30.18 3.70
CA ARG A 3 -64.66 29.29 4.87
C ARG A 3 -64.17 27.86 4.49
N TRP A 4 -64.52 27.36 3.31
CA TRP A 4 -64.08 26.00 2.90
C TRP A 4 -62.58 25.92 2.41
N ARG A 5 -62.07 27.04 1.92
CA ARG A 5 -60.61 27.09 1.52
C ARG A 5 -59.68 27.06 2.73
N SER A 6 -60.09 27.61 3.86
CA SER A 6 -59.25 27.62 5.10
C SER A 6 -59.20 26.23 5.76
N PHE A 7 -60.23 25.41 5.67
CA PHE A 7 -60.26 24.04 6.20
C PHE A 7 -59.38 23.08 5.39
N GLY A 8 -59.29 23.24 4.06
CA GLY A 8 -58.42 22.45 3.19
C GLY A 8 -56.92 22.71 3.45
N LEU A 9 -56.58 23.98 3.70
CA LEU A 9 -55.16 24.37 4.04
C LEU A 9 -54.74 23.85 5.43
N LEU A 10 -55.63 23.90 6.43
CA LEU A 10 -55.37 23.36 7.77
C LEU A 10 -55.23 21.82 7.74
N GLY A 11 -56.11 21.13 6.99
CA GLY A 11 -56.03 19.66 6.81
C GLY A 11 -54.73 19.23 6.13
N GLY A 12 -54.30 19.94 5.06
CA GLY A 12 -53.05 19.68 4.38
C GLY A 12 -51.82 19.88 5.28
N PHE A 13 -51.82 20.90 6.14
CA PHE A 13 -50.74 21.19 7.07
C PHE A 13 -50.61 20.12 8.17
N VAL A 14 -51.75 19.64 8.70
CA VAL A 14 -51.80 18.57 9.71
C VAL A 14 -51.32 17.24 9.12
N VAL A 15 -51.69 16.88 7.90
CA VAL A 15 -51.21 15.67 7.22
C VAL A 15 -49.70 15.76 6.91
N ALA A 16 -49.22 16.92 6.50
CA ALA A 16 -47.77 17.14 6.28
C ALA A 16 -46.96 17.05 7.59
N MET A 17 -47.47 17.61 8.71
CA MET A 17 -46.82 17.48 10.02
C MET A 17 -46.84 16.04 10.53
N LEU A 18 -47.93 15.30 10.35
CA LEU A 18 -47.97 13.88 10.75
C LEU A 18 -47.08 13.02 9.86
N GLY A 19 -46.99 13.29 8.57
CA GLY A 19 -46.08 12.63 7.65
C GLY A 19 -44.59 12.90 7.98
N PHE A 20 -44.26 14.16 8.29
CA PHE A 20 -42.92 14.54 8.71
C PHE A 20 -42.55 13.95 10.07
N GLY A 21 -43.50 13.95 11.03
CA GLY A 21 -43.29 13.33 12.35
C GLY A 21 -43.10 11.81 12.24
N ALA A 22 -43.87 11.13 11.39
CA ALA A 22 -43.70 9.69 11.16
C ALA A 22 -42.41 9.38 10.44
N TRP A 23 -41.99 10.17 9.45
CA TRP A 23 -40.70 10.02 8.77
C TRP A 23 -39.52 10.29 9.72
N TYR A 24 -39.57 11.35 10.51
CA TYR A 24 -38.55 11.68 11.50
C TYR A 24 -38.43 10.60 12.60
N SER A 25 -39.56 10.06 13.07
CA SER A 25 -39.58 8.95 14.01
C SER A 25 -39.05 7.67 13.39
N TYR A 26 -39.33 7.42 12.11
CA TYR A 26 -38.81 6.29 11.38
C TYR A 26 -37.27 6.39 11.21
N GLU A 27 -36.73 7.57 10.86
CA GLU A 27 -35.31 7.81 10.78
C GLU A 27 -34.61 7.65 12.14
N GLN A 28 -35.19 8.20 13.22
CA GLN A 28 -34.63 8.01 14.58
C GLN A 28 -34.69 6.56 15.07
N LEU A 29 -35.70 5.78 14.72
CA LEU A 29 -35.84 4.38 15.10
C LEU A 29 -34.90 3.47 14.27
N HIS A 30 -34.47 3.92 13.10
CA HIS A 30 -33.57 3.17 12.20
C HIS A 30 -32.20 3.83 12.07
N ALA A 31 -31.93 4.92 12.82
CA ALA A 31 -30.58 5.44 12.95
C ALA A 31 -29.72 4.36 13.63
N GLU A 32 -28.68 3.90 12.95
CA GLU A 32 -27.70 3.04 13.57
C GLU A 32 -27.15 3.75 14.83
N PRO A 33 -27.03 3.04 15.96
CA PRO A 33 -26.52 3.66 17.18
C PRO A 33 -25.14 4.23 16.90
N GLU A 34 -24.95 5.54 17.12
CA GLU A 34 -23.63 6.15 17.01
C GLU A 34 -22.68 5.46 17.97
N ILE A 35 -21.59 4.91 17.43
CA ILE A 35 -20.54 4.33 18.26
C ILE A 35 -19.93 5.44 19.14
N PRO A 36 -19.94 5.30 20.46
CA PRO A 36 -19.37 6.31 21.34
C PRO A 36 -17.87 6.42 21.08
N VAL A 37 -17.39 7.62 20.75
CA VAL A 37 -15.99 7.89 20.43
C VAL A 37 -15.25 8.33 21.68
N LYS A 38 -14.23 7.58 22.09
CA LYS A 38 -13.38 7.89 23.27
C LYS A 38 -12.25 8.85 22.95
N ALA A 39 -11.69 8.76 21.76
CA ALA A 39 -10.60 9.58 21.26
C ALA A 39 -10.65 9.69 19.73
N THR A 40 -9.94 10.68 19.19
CA THR A 40 -9.76 10.84 17.74
C THR A 40 -8.29 11.02 17.44
N LEU A 41 -7.71 10.12 16.61
CA LEU A 41 -6.34 10.21 16.13
C LEU A 41 -6.31 10.80 14.73
N THR A 42 -5.42 11.74 14.47
CA THR A 42 -5.17 12.27 13.12
C THR A 42 -4.01 11.51 12.49
N VAL A 43 -4.29 10.79 11.40
CA VAL A 43 -3.33 9.93 10.70
C VAL A 43 -3.07 10.47 9.31
N TYR A 44 -1.86 10.92 9.03
CA TYR A 44 -1.41 11.28 7.69
C TYR A 44 -0.93 10.03 6.96
N THR A 45 -1.36 9.87 5.71
CA THR A 45 -1.04 8.67 4.94
C THR A 45 -1.05 8.91 3.43
N ASP A 46 -0.21 8.16 2.72
CA ASP A 46 -0.18 8.05 1.27
C ASP A 46 -0.75 6.71 0.76
N LEU A 47 -1.37 5.95 1.65
CA LEU A 47 -2.05 4.70 1.30
C LEU A 47 -3.37 4.93 0.55
N PRO A 48 -3.81 3.95 -0.25
CA PRO A 48 -5.11 4.00 -0.92
C PRO A 48 -6.27 4.16 0.06
N ASN A 49 -7.26 4.97 -0.32
CA ASN A 49 -8.42 5.28 0.53
C ASN A 49 -9.21 4.05 0.99
N ASN A 50 -9.33 3.03 0.13
CA ASN A 50 -10.03 1.79 0.49
C ASN A 50 -9.34 1.05 1.66
N VAL A 51 -8.01 1.04 1.70
CA VAL A 51 -7.24 0.43 2.81
C VAL A 51 -7.44 1.25 4.08
N THR A 52 -7.28 2.58 3.99
CA THR A 52 -7.35 3.46 5.16
C THR A 52 -8.75 3.57 5.74
N SER A 53 -9.80 3.58 4.90
CA SER A 53 -11.19 3.54 5.36
C SER A 53 -11.50 2.23 6.07
N PHE A 54 -11.09 1.09 5.49
CA PHE A 54 -11.27 -0.22 6.13
C PHE A 54 -10.60 -0.24 7.52
N LEU A 55 -9.35 0.19 7.64
CA LEU A 55 -8.64 0.21 8.93
C LEU A 55 -9.29 1.17 9.94
N ALA A 56 -9.77 2.32 9.48
CA ALA A 56 -10.44 3.30 10.33
C ALA A 56 -11.77 2.76 10.89
N ASP A 57 -12.57 2.10 10.05
CA ASP A 57 -13.86 1.52 10.43
C ASP A 57 -13.67 0.35 11.40
N GLU A 58 -12.74 -0.57 11.10
CA GLU A 58 -12.43 -1.71 11.98
C GLU A 58 -11.93 -1.25 13.36
N TYR A 59 -11.04 -0.24 13.40
CA TYR A 59 -10.54 0.27 14.66
C TYR A 59 -11.58 1.04 15.47
N LEU A 60 -12.45 1.79 14.80
CA LEU A 60 -13.59 2.45 15.44
C LEU A 60 -14.51 1.42 16.10
N ASN A 61 -14.84 0.34 15.38
CA ASN A 61 -15.69 -0.73 15.90
C ASN A 61 -15.08 -1.45 17.10
N GLU A 62 -13.78 -1.71 17.08
CA GLU A 62 -13.09 -2.49 18.10
C GLU A 62 -12.70 -1.63 19.33
N ALA A 63 -12.08 -0.48 19.09
CA ALA A 63 -11.48 0.34 20.14
C ALA A 63 -12.31 1.55 20.54
N GLN A 64 -13.34 1.91 19.77
CA GLN A 64 -14.11 3.16 19.92
C GLN A 64 -13.23 4.41 19.78
N VAL A 65 -12.18 4.32 18.97
CA VAL A 65 -11.29 5.43 18.63
C VAL A 65 -11.47 5.76 17.16
N ARG A 66 -11.76 7.02 16.87
CA ARG A 66 -11.94 7.49 15.48
C ARG A 66 -10.59 7.81 14.88
N ILE A 67 -10.36 7.31 13.66
CA ILE A 67 -9.20 7.69 12.86
C ILE A 67 -9.64 8.77 11.87
N ASN A 68 -9.09 9.97 12.04
CA ASN A 68 -9.21 11.07 11.09
C ASN A 68 -8.11 10.95 10.04
N VAL A 69 -8.44 10.37 8.89
CA VAL A 69 -7.48 10.11 7.82
C VAL A 69 -7.22 11.40 7.04
N MET A 70 -5.95 11.79 6.93
CA MET A 70 -5.46 12.94 6.17
C MET A 70 -4.61 12.43 4.99
N PRO A 71 -5.23 12.24 3.81
CA PRO A 71 -4.52 11.68 2.65
C PRO A 71 -3.51 12.68 2.08
N LEU A 72 -2.33 12.19 1.75
CA LEU A 72 -1.24 12.93 1.12
C LEU A 72 -0.74 12.12 -0.10
N THR A 73 -0.05 12.79 -1.02
CA THR A 73 0.80 12.08 -1.98
C THR A 73 2.13 11.70 -1.33
N GLY A 74 2.87 10.73 -1.91
CA GLY A 74 4.21 10.38 -1.41
C GLY A 74 5.16 11.59 -1.35
N GLU A 75 5.10 12.48 -2.35
CA GLU A 75 5.89 13.73 -2.35
C GLU A 75 5.47 14.70 -1.23
N GLN A 76 4.15 14.84 -0.97
CA GLN A 76 3.66 15.66 0.13
C GLN A 76 4.04 15.06 1.49
N MET A 77 4.04 13.74 1.59
CA MET A 77 4.48 13.02 2.80
C MET A 77 5.98 13.23 3.04
N ALA A 78 6.82 13.04 2.02
CA ALA A 78 8.26 13.31 2.12
C ALA A 78 8.54 14.76 2.53
N LYS A 79 7.85 15.72 1.92
CA LYS A 79 7.96 17.14 2.27
C LYS A 79 7.53 17.43 3.71
N ARG A 80 6.47 16.78 4.19
CA ARG A 80 6.01 16.92 5.57
C ARG A 80 7.02 16.38 6.59
N LEU A 81 7.74 15.33 6.25
CA LEU A 81 8.74 14.69 7.11
C LEU A 81 10.16 15.24 6.93
N ASP A 82 10.35 16.21 6.01
CA ASP A 82 11.61 16.92 5.86
C ASP A 82 11.88 17.89 7.03
N SER A 83 13.15 18.06 7.38
CA SER A 83 13.60 18.88 8.51
C SER A 83 13.15 20.36 8.44
N ASN A 84 12.84 20.86 7.25
CA ASN A 84 12.39 22.24 7.05
C ASN A 84 10.88 22.42 7.23
N TYR A 85 10.12 21.37 7.43
CA TYR A 85 8.68 21.46 7.60
C TYR A 85 8.30 21.81 9.04
N LEU A 86 7.66 22.95 9.22
CA LEU A 86 7.38 23.52 10.55
C LEU A 86 6.02 23.10 11.14
N ASP A 87 5.02 22.79 10.31
CA ASP A 87 3.68 22.37 10.77
C ASP A 87 3.61 20.85 10.95
N GLN A 88 3.90 20.41 12.17
CA GLN A 88 3.93 18.99 12.53
C GLN A 88 2.63 18.49 13.18
N ARG A 89 1.52 19.22 13.09
CA ARG A 89 0.23 18.81 13.70
C ARG A 89 -0.19 17.42 13.22
N GLY A 90 -0.76 16.62 14.12
CA GLY A 90 -1.22 15.26 13.90
C GLY A 90 -0.60 14.27 14.87
N ASP A 91 -1.02 13.01 14.78
CA ASP A 91 -0.62 11.99 15.74
C ASP A 91 0.27 10.92 15.12
N ILE A 92 -0.10 10.40 13.97
CA ILE A 92 0.57 9.28 13.33
C ILE A 92 0.83 9.58 11.86
N VAL A 93 1.95 9.08 11.35
CA VAL A 93 2.20 8.90 9.90
C VAL A 93 2.16 7.41 9.58
N LEU A 94 1.44 7.07 8.51
CA LEU A 94 1.29 5.71 7.99
C LEU A 94 1.72 5.75 6.52
N THR A 95 2.95 5.32 6.21
CA THR A 95 3.61 5.59 4.93
C THR A 95 4.75 4.61 4.65
N SER A 96 5.51 4.84 3.57
CA SER A 96 6.65 4.02 3.18
C SER A 96 7.82 4.08 4.17
N LYS A 97 8.66 3.01 4.17
CA LYS A 97 9.91 2.94 4.94
C LYS A 97 10.79 4.18 4.71
N ASP A 98 10.94 4.62 3.47
CA ASP A 98 11.81 5.74 3.13
C ASP A 98 11.32 7.06 3.75
N ASN A 99 10.02 7.31 3.71
CA ASN A 99 9.41 8.46 4.36
C ASN A 99 9.56 8.39 5.89
N LEU A 100 9.39 7.21 6.48
CA LEU A 100 9.61 7.01 7.92
C LEU A 100 11.06 7.23 8.33
N MET A 101 12.02 6.74 7.54
CA MET A 101 13.45 6.98 7.77
C MET A 101 13.78 8.47 7.65
N LEU A 102 13.19 9.18 6.69
CA LEU A 102 13.33 10.63 6.56
C LEU A 102 12.79 11.33 7.81
N GLY A 103 11.60 11.00 8.28
CA GLY A 103 10.99 11.57 9.48
C GLY A 103 11.80 11.29 10.76
N ALA A 104 12.35 10.09 10.88
CA ALA A 104 13.25 9.74 11.98
C ALA A 104 14.55 10.56 11.95
N LYS A 105 15.18 10.67 10.78
CA LYS A 105 16.40 11.47 10.57
C LYS A 105 16.17 12.95 10.82
N SER A 106 15.01 13.47 10.46
CA SER A 106 14.60 14.87 10.66
C SER A 106 14.08 15.17 12.07
N ASP A 107 14.11 14.19 12.96
CA ASP A 107 13.69 14.30 14.36
C ASP A 107 12.19 14.64 14.52
N HIS A 108 11.34 14.19 13.59
CA HIS A 108 9.88 14.42 13.63
C HIS A 108 9.10 13.29 14.29
N LEU A 109 9.73 12.15 14.57
CA LEU A 109 9.09 10.97 15.12
C LEU A 109 9.50 10.72 16.57
N LEU A 110 8.55 10.28 17.40
CA LEU A 110 8.78 9.81 18.77
C LEU A 110 9.21 8.34 18.76
N GLY A 111 10.09 8.01 19.69
CA GLY A 111 10.35 6.60 20.02
C GLY A 111 9.12 5.96 20.68
N MET A 112 8.79 4.76 20.27
CA MET A 112 7.72 3.93 20.86
C MET A 112 8.25 2.53 21.11
N TYR A 113 7.74 1.90 22.16
CA TYR A 113 8.13 0.56 22.56
C TYR A 113 6.89 -0.24 22.94
N SER A 114 6.82 -1.47 22.49
CA SER A 114 5.78 -2.41 22.87
C SER A 114 6.26 -3.85 22.64
N GLU A 115 5.66 -4.81 23.35
CA GLU A 115 5.96 -6.23 23.19
C GLU A 115 5.76 -6.70 21.75
N ARG A 116 4.77 -6.14 21.02
CA ARG A 116 4.53 -6.48 19.61
C ARG A 116 5.63 -5.95 18.68
N MET A 117 6.13 -4.74 18.94
CA MET A 117 7.27 -4.21 18.20
C MET A 117 8.54 -5.02 18.43
N ASP A 118 8.72 -5.59 19.62
CA ASP A 118 9.88 -6.42 19.92
C ASP A 118 9.92 -7.69 19.08
N LEU A 119 8.76 -8.24 18.71
CA LEU A 119 8.65 -9.40 17.82
C LEU A 119 9.05 -9.09 16.37
N ILE A 120 8.99 -7.83 15.95
CA ILE A 120 9.29 -7.44 14.57
C ILE A 120 10.80 -7.52 14.31
N ALA A 121 11.18 -8.14 13.20
CA ALA A 121 12.57 -8.26 12.82
C ALA A 121 13.27 -6.89 12.68
N PRO A 122 14.56 -6.77 13.05
CA PRO A 122 15.29 -5.50 12.99
C PRO A 122 15.26 -4.81 11.61
N THR A 123 15.18 -5.58 10.53
CA THR A 123 15.08 -5.07 9.14
C THR A 123 13.82 -4.24 8.90
N PHE A 124 12.77 -4.48 9.70
CA PHE A 124 11.47 -3.84 9.56
C PHE A 124 11.17 -2.80 10.64
N LYS A 125 12.14 -2.34 11.40
CA LYS A 125 11.95 -1.29 12.40
C LYS A 125 13.19 -0.42 12.59
N ASP A 126 12.98 0.77 13.14
CA ASP A 126 14.06 1.65 13.57
C ASP A 126 14.70 1.15 14.87
N SER A 127 16.00 1.24 14.99
CA SER A 127 16.75 0.79 16.18
C SER A 127 16.39 1.58 17.45
N GLU A 128 15.95 2.83 17.32
CA GLU A 128 15.48 3.68 18.41
C GLU A 128 13.95 3.67 18.58
N GLY A 129 13.26 2.78 17.84
CA GLY A 129 11.81 2.63 17.93
C GLY A 129 10.99 3.78 17.36
N ARG A 130 11.57 4.65 16.53
CA ARG A 130 10.86 5.82 15.96
C ARG A 130 9.85 5.45 14.90
N TRP A 131 10.01 4.28 14.27
CA TRP A 131 9.03 3.71 13.35
C TRP A 131 9.08 2.18 13.35
N VAL A 132 7.99 1.58 12.90
CA VAL A 132 7.85 0.14 12.70
C VAL A 132 7.16 -0.16 11.39
N GLY A 133 7.66 -1.15 10.65
CA GLY A 133 6.99 -1.71 9.48
C GLY A 133 5.80 -2.57 9.91
N LEU A 134 4.73 -2.51 9.15
CA LEU A 134 3.47 -3.20 9.41
C LEU A 134 3.24 -4.35 8.45
N TRP A 135 3.37 -4.07 7.16
CA TRP A 135 3.28 -5.04 6.06
C TRP A 135 4.12 -4.57 4.89
N TYR A 136 4.40 -5.51 4.00
CA TYR A 136 5.09 -5.20 2.76
C TYR A 136 4.45 -5.92 1.57
N ASP A 137 4.67 -5.35 0.39
CA ASP A 137 4.16 -5.84 -0.87
C ASP A 137 5.34 -6.13 -1.82
N PRO A 138 5.75 -7.40 -1.97
CA PRO A 138 6.87 -7.75 -2.82
C PRO A 138 6.51 -7.66 -4.30
N VAL A 139 7.50 -7.37 -5.12
CA VAL A 139 7.39 -7.44 -6.56
C VAL A 139 7.39 -8.91 -7.01
N VAL A 140 6.48 -9.25 -7.90
CA VAL A 140 6.28 -10.61 -8.41
C VAL A 140 6.20 -10.64 -9.92
N PHE A 141 6.42 -11.83 -10.49
CA PHE A 141 6.10 -12.12 -11.89
C PHE A 141 4.72 -12.76 -11.96
N THR A 142 3.79 -12.15 -12.66
CA THR A 142 2.50 -12.77 -12.98
C THR A 142 2.56 -13.31 -14.39
N GLN A 143 2.45 -14.62 -14.55
CA GLN A 143 2.62 -15.31 -15.82
C GLN A 143 1.34 -16.02 -16.24
N ASN A 144 0.95 -15.82 -17.50
CA ASN A 144 -0.21 -16.49 -18.08
C ASN A 144 0.04 -17.99 -18.27
N THR A 145 -0.91 -18.83 -17.84
CA THR A 145 -0.79 -20.30 -17.96
C THR A 145 -0.78 -20.79 -19.42
N SER A 146 -1.43 -20.07 -20.34
CA SER A 146 -1.36 -20.37 -21.78
C SER A 146 0.05 -20.20 -22.35
N TYR A 147 0.80 -19.25 -21.79
CA TYR A 147 2.21 -19.06 -22.15
C TYR A 147 3.07 -20.23 -21.64
N TYR A 148 2.88 -20.65 -20.38
CA TYR A 148 3.54 -21.82 -19.84
C TYR A 148 3.33 -23.06 -20.73
N ASN A 149 2.11 -23.29 -21.21
CA ASN A 149 1.80 -24.43 -22.08
C ASN A 149 2.58 -24.41 -23.39
N ARG A 150 3.01 -23.24 -23.89
CA ARG A 150 3.84 -23.09 -25.09
C ARG A 150 5.33 -23.23 -24.81
N LEU A 151 5.80 -22.70 -23.67
CA LEU A 151 7.22 -22.64 -23.31
C LEU A 151 7.69 -23.87 -22.51
N GLY A 152 6.78 -24.52 -21.79
CA GLY A 152 7.06 -25.68 -20.92
C GLY A 152 7.69 -25.32 -19.58
N GLN A 153 7.90 -24.04 -19.29
CA GLN A 153 8.48 -23.57 -18.01
C GLN A 153 8.00 -22.15 -17.66
N PHE A 154 8.02 -21.83 -16.38
CA PHE A 154 7.88 -20.46 -15.88
C PHE A 154 9.23 -19.78 -15.77
N ILE A 155 9.24 -18.47 -15.94
CA ILE A 155 10.40 -17.62 -15.63
C ILE A 155 10.39 -17.34 -14.12
N THR A 156 11.44 -17.75 -13.43
CA THR A 156 11.49 -17.71 -11.97
C THR A 156 12.60 -16.82 -11.41
N THR A 157 13.39 -16.16 -12.27
CA THR A 157 14.49 -15.28 -11.83
C THR A 157 14.56 -14.03 -12.68
N TRP A 158 14.98 -12.92 -12.07
CA TRP A 158 15.31 -11.68 -12.78
C TRP A 158 16.40 -11.92 -13.82
N GLY A 159 17.43 -12.73 -13.44
CA GLY A 159 18.52 -13.05 -14.34
C GLY A 159 18.08 -13.78 -15.61
N THR A 160 17.05 -14.63 -15.54
CA THR A 160 16.48 -15.29 -16.72
C THR A 160 15.61 -14.35 -17.54
N LEU A 161 14.84 -13.48 -16.86
CA LEU A 161 13.89 -12.57 -17.49
C LEU A 161 14.54 -11.61 -18.49
N ALA A 162 15.78 -11.20 -18.24
CA ALA A 162 16.54 -10.29 -19.11
C ALA A 162 17.39 -10.99 -20.19
N LYS A 163 17.41 -12.35 -20.24
CA LYS A 163 18.07 -13.09 -21.32
C LYS A 163 17.24 -13.08 -22.58
N GLU A 164 17.87 -13.37 -23.73
CA GLU A 164 17.15 -13.60 -24.97
C GLU A 164 16.10 -14.71 -24.83
N GLY A 165 14.90 -14.45 -25.30
CA GLY A 165 13.80 -15.39 -25.22
C GLY A 165 12.51 -14.88 -25.86
N PRO A 166 11.55 -15.78 -26.12
CA PRO A 166 10.34 -15.44 -26.87
C PRO A 166 9.21 -14.84 -26.01
N TRP A 167 9.52 -14.26 -24.85
CA TRP A 167 8.52 -13.68 -23.96
C TRP A 167 8.39 -12.17 -24.11
N THR A 168 7.20 -11.68 -23.80
CA THR A 168 6.87 -10.27 -23.71
C THR A 168 6.59 -9.91 -22.26
N VAL A 169 7.07 -8.74 -21.84
CA VAL A 169 6.95 -8.22 -20.47
C VAL A 169 6.16 -6.92 -20.50
N VAL A 170 5.30 -6.73 -19.51
CA VAL A 170 4.72 -5.44 -19.15
C VAL A 170 5.11 -5.12 -17.72
N MET A 171 5.50 -3.88 -17.46
CA MET A 171 5.82 -3.38 -16.12
C MET A 171 5.35 -1.95 -15.96
N THR A 172 5.19 -1.51 -14.71
CA THR A 172 4.80 -0.12 -14.42
C THR A 172 5.98 0.81 -14.70
N ASP A 173 5.69 1.96 -15.30
CA ASP A 173 6.68 3.02 -15.53
C ASP A 173 7.15 3.58 -14.19
N PHE A 174 8.46 3.62 -13.99
CA PHE A 174 9.06 4.05 -12.72
C PHE A 174 8.79 5.53 -12.39
N MET A 175 8.46 6.34 -13.39
CA MET A 175 8.08 7.75 -13.19
C MET A 175 6.67 7.93 -12.60
N THR A 176 5.85 6.89 -12.57
CA THR A 176 4.42 7.00 -12.20
C THR A 176 4.10 6.54 -10.80
N SER A 177 5.00 5.78 -10.17
CA SER A 177 4.77 5.18 -8.85
C SER A 177 6.07 4.95 -8.09
N GLU A 178 6.09 5.35 -6.81
CA GLU A 178 7.21 5.07 -5.91
C GLU A 178 7.41 3.56 -5.70
N SER A 179 6.34 2.78 -5.59
CA SER A 179 6.41 1.33 -5.47
C SER A 179 7.08 0.69 -6.69
N ALA A 180 6.77 1.15 -7.92
CA ALA A 180 7.44 0.68 -9.13
C ALA A 180 8.90 1.13 -9.18
N ALA A 181 9.19 2.39 -8.84
CA ALA A 181 10.55 2.94 -8.79
C ALA A 181 11.45 2.22 -7.79
N ASN A 182 10.86 1.62 -6.75
CA ASN A 182 11.61 0.85 -5.75
C ASN A 182 12.36 -0.35 -6.37
N ILE A 183 11.91 -0.89 -7.51
CA ILE A 183 12.66 -1.91 -8.26
C ILE A 183 14.01 -1.36 -8.69
N LEU A 184 14.04 -0.17 -9.29
CA LEU A 184 15.25 0.49 -9.74
C LEU A 184 16.18 0.80 -8.54
N HIS A 185 15.62 1.40 -7.49
CA HIS A 185 16.39 1.79 -6.32
C HIS A 185 17.03 0.57 -5.62
N SER A 186 16.26 -0.49 -5.41
CA SER A 186 16.76 -1.73 -4.81
C SER A 186 17.86 -2.39 -5.65
N PHE A 187 17.70 -2.41 -6.98
CA PHE A 187 18.71 -3.00 -7.85
C PHE A 187 19.99 -2.17 -7.88
N VAL A 188 19.88 -0.83 -7.86
CA VAL A 188 21.07 0.03 -7.77
C VAL A 188 21.79 -0.16 -6.45
N GLU A 189 21.06 -0.31 -5.36
CA GLU A 189 21.64 -0.54 -4.04
C GLU A 189 22.42 -1.87 -3.96
N ILE A 190 21.86 -2.94 -4.55
CA ILE A 190 22.45 -4.27 -4.49
C ILE A 190 23.56 -4.47 -5.53
N HIS A 191 23.38 -3.97 -6.74
CA HIS A 191 24.24 -4.29 -7.89
C HIS A 191 25.07 -3.10 -8.39
N GLY A 192 24.80 -1.90 -7.91
CA GLY A 192 25.36 -0.66 -8.41
C GLY A 192 24.66 -0.13 -9.66
N GLU A 193 24.84 1.18 -9.93
CA GLU A 193 24.14 1.89 -11.00
C GLU A 193 24.45 1.31 -12.39
N ALA A 194 25.72 1.12 -12.72
CA ALA A 194 26.13 0.66 -14.06
C ALA A 194 25.58 -0.73 -14.40
N ALA A 195 25.63 -1.68 -13.46
CA ALA A 195 25.10 -3.03 -13.65
C ALA A 195 23.59 -3.02 -13.75
N THR A 196 22.91 -2.21 -12.94
CA THR A 196 21.44 -2.06 -12.98
C THR A 196 20.99 -1.46 -14.31
N VAL A 197 21.65 -0.41 -14.80
CA VAL A 197 21.32 0.19 -16.11
C VAL A 197 21.52 -0.83 -17.24
N ALA A 198 22.63 -1.58 -17.24
CA ALA A 198 22.88 -2.63 -18.22
C ALA A 198 21.78 -3.71 -18.18
N TYR A 199 21.43 -4.17 -16.98
CA TYR A 199 20.33 -5.13 -16.79
C TYR A 199 18.99 -4.58 -17.31
N MET A 200 18.63 -3.35 -16.95
CA MET A 200 17.38 -2.72 -17.37
C MET A 200 17.31 -2.50 -18.89
N LYS A 201 18.44 -2.25 -19.55
CA LYS A 201 18.52 -2.22 -21.02
C LYS A 201 18.20 -3.60 -21.62
N SER A 202 18.77 -4.66 -21.06
CA SER A 202 18.49 -6.03 -21.51
C SER A 202 17.03 -6.41 -21.27
N LEU A 203 16.49 -6.17 -20.08
CA LEU A 203 15.08 -6.38 -19.76
C LEU A 203 14.18 -5.55 -20.69
N GLY A 204 14.56 -4.32 -21.00
CA GLY A 204 13.85 -3.39 -21.85
C GLY A 204 13.58 -3.92 -23.26
N THR A 205 14.41 -4.85 -23.78
CA THR A 205 14.18 -5.49 -25.08
C THR A 205 12.93 -6.37 -25.10
N HIS A 206 12.49 -6.87 -23.96
CA HIS A 206 11.28 -7.66 -23.77
C HIS A 206 10.06 -6.82 -23.39
N VAL A 207 10.28 -5.59 -22.89
CA VAL A 207 9.19 -4.73 -22.39
C VAL A 207 8.42 -4.13 -23.55
N THR A 208 7.20 -4.62 -23.76
CA THR A 208 6.29 -4.11 -24.79
C THR A 208 5.54 -2.86 -24.35
N GLN A 209 5.36 -2.69 -23.02
CA GLN A 209 4.67 -1.54 -22.47
C GLN A 209 5.18 -1.20 -21.05
N TYR A 210 5.46 0.08 -20.83
CA TYR A 210 5.58 0.67 -19.50
C TYR A 210 4.23 1.30 -19.14
N ALA A 211 3.53 0.68 -18.19
CA ALA A 211 2.17 1.03 -17.82
C ALA A 211 2.12 2.22 -16.85
N LYS A 212 1.03 2.98 -16.91
CA LYS A 212 0.80 4.11 -16.00
C LYS A 212 0.33 3.67 -14.60
N TYR A 213 -0.42 2.57 -14.51
CA TYR A 213 -1.03 2.11 -13.28
C TYR A 213 -0.40 0.80 -12.81
N LEU A 214 -0.32 0.61 -11.49
CA LEU A 214 0.34 -0.55 -10.86
C LEU A 214 -0.29 -1.90 -11.22
N ASP A 215 -1.61 -1.95 -11.34
CA ASP A 215 -2.36 -3.17 -11.67
C ASP A 215 -2.28 -3.58 -13.14
N THR A 216 -1.97 -2.63 -14.02
CA THR A 216 -2.02 -2.86 -15.48
C THR A 216 -1.11 -3.98 -15.97
N PRO A 217 0.15 -4.13 -15.51
CA PRO A 217 1.00 -5.25 -15.93
C PRO A 217 0.37 -6.61 -15.62
N ILE A 218 -0.16 -6.75 -14.43
CA ILE A 218 -0.81 -7.97 -13.95
C ILE A 218 -2.07 -8.25 -14.75
N ARG A 219 -2.88 -7.24 -14.98
CA ARG A 219 -4.12 -7.33 -15.76
C ARG A 219 -3.84 -7.78 -17.20
N LEU A 220 -2.84 -7.20 -17.88
CA LEU A 220 -2.50 -7.57 -19.25
C LEU A 220 -1.97 -9.02 -19.35
N ALA A 221 -1.15 -9.44 -18.38
CA ALA A 221 -0.75 -10.84 -18.29
C ALA A 221 -1.96 -11.76 -18.05
N SER A 222 -2.90 -11.35 -17.19
CA SER A 222 -4.11 -12.12 -16.86
C SER A 222 -5.04 -12.29 -18.07
N LEU A 223 -5.07 -11.31 -18.95
CA LEU A 223 -5.84 -11.34 -20.21
C LEU A 223 -5.09 -11.98 -21.39
N ASN A 224 -3.87 -12.49 -21.16
CA ASN A 224 -2.97 -13.03 -22.20
C ASN A 224 -2.60 -12.01 -23.30
N GLU A 225 -2.62 -10.72 -22.96
CA GLU A 225 -2.13 -9.62 -23.81
C GLU A 225 -0.62 -9.40 -23.65
N ALA A 226 -0.04 -9.92 -22.56
CA ALA A 226 1.39 -10.08 -22.34
C ALA A 226 1.67 -11.46 -21.74
N ASN A 227 2.91 -11.94 -21.87
CA ASN A 227 3.27 -13.23 -21.27
C ASN A 227 3.53 -13.10 -19.78
N ILE A 228 4.18 -12.00 -19.39
CA ILE A 228 4.66 -11.73 -18.03
C ILE A 228 4.30 -10.29 -17.64
N GLY A 229 3.63 -10.13 -16.51
CA GLY A 229 3.44 -8.84 -15.84
C GLY A 229 4.37 -8.76 -14.63
N ILE A 230 5.13 -7.67 -14.53
CA ILE A 230 5.91 -7.34 -13.33
C ILE A 230 5.09 -6.35 -12.51
N GLY A 231 4.69 -6.72 -11.31
CA GLY A 231 3.89 -5.88 -10.41
C GLY A 231 3.89 -6.40 -9.00
N ASN A 232 3.00 -5.88 -8.17
CA ASN A 232 2.94 -6.20 -6.75
C ASN A 232 2.21 -7.54 -6.50
N TYR A 233 2.58 -8.23 -5.42
CA TYR A 233 1.93 -9.46 -4.98
C TYR A 233 0.45 -9.27 -4.69
N SER A 234 0.06 -8.15 -4.05
CA SER A 234 -1.33 -7.84 -3.73
C SER A 234 -2.23 -7.87 -4.97
N ASP A 235 -1.79 -7.25 -6.07
CA ASP A 235 -2.48 -7.26 -7.35
C ASP A 235 -2.49 -8.67 -7.98
N GLY A 236 -1.35 -9.35 -8.02
CA GLY A 236 -1.24 -10.72 -8.54
C GLY A 236 -2.16 -11.69 -7.82
N SER A 237 -2.18 -11.62 -6.50
CA SER A 237 -3.03 -12.43 -5.64
C SER A 237 -4.52 -12.16 -5.87
N PHE A 238 -4.89 -10.89 -6.12
CA PHE A 238 -6.28 -10.52 -6.48
C PHE A 238 -6.72 -11.25 -7.75
N TYR A 239 -5.95 -11.19 -8.85
CA TYR A 239 -6.32 -11.83 -10.13
C TYR A 239 -6.38 -13.36 -10.02
N VAL A 240 -5.49 -13.98 -9.23
CA VAL A 240 -5.56 -15.43 -8.94
C VAL A 240 -6.86 -15.77 -8.21
N ARG A 241 -7.25 -15.01 -7.19
CA ARG A 241 -8.52 -15.24 -6.46
C ARG A 241 -9.76 -15.01 -7.33
N GLN A 242 -9.68 -14.13 -8.32
CA GLN A 242 -10.76 -13.94 -9.30
C GLN A 242 -10.82 -15.04 -10.39
N GLY A 243 -9.95 -16.05 -10.31
CA GLY A 243 -9.95 -17.19 -11.20
C GLY A 243 -9.34 -16.94 -12.59
N TYR A 244 -8.56 -15.88 -12.74
CA TYR A 244 -7.81 -15.65 -13.98
C TYR A 244 -6.73 -16.73 -14.19
N PRO A 245 -6.44 -17.09 -15.46
CA PRO A 245 -5.49 -18.16 -15.78
C PRO A 245 -4.03 -17.68 -15.66
N VAL A 246 -3.64 -17.27 -14.47
CA VAL A 246 -2.30 -16.77 -14.15
C VAL A 246 -1.69 -17.48 -12.96
N LYS A 247 -0.38 -17.46 -12.91
CA LYS A 247 0.46 -17.86 -11.78
C LYS A 247 1.25 -16.66 -11.28
N VAL A 248 1.25 -16.47 -9.98
CA VAL A 248 2.13 -15.52 -9.27
C VAL A 248 3.39 -16.28 -8.90
N ILE A 249 4.54 -15.78 -9.33
CA ILE A 249 5.85 -16.40 -9.16
C ILE A 249 6.75 -15.43 -8.38
N PHE A 250 7.34 -15.91 -7.29
CA PHE A 250 8.35 -15.14 -6.56
C PHE A 250 9.71 -15.31 -7.23
N PRO A 251 10.41 -14.20 -7.54
CA PRO A 251 11.78 -14.28 -8.06
C PRO A 251 12.70 -15.00 -7.08
N LEU A 252 13.30 -16.12 -7.51
CA LEU A 252 14.15 -16.96 -6.65
C LEU A 252 15.51 -16.33 -6.36
N ASP A 253 15.94 -15.38 -7.17
CA ASP A 253 17.16 -14.58 -6.98
C ASP A 253 16.93 -13.32 -6.15
N GLY A 254 15.79 -13.26 -5.45
CA GLY A 254 15.41 -12.18 -4.55
C GLY A 254 14.54 -11.13 -5.21
N THR A 255 13.69 -10.50 -4.44
CA THR A 255 12.75 -9.49 -4.96
C THR A 255 12.72 -8.23 -4.12
N PRO A 256 12.60 -7.05 -4.77
CA PRO A 256 12.28 -5.80 -4.08
C PRO A 256 10.90 -5.86 -3.45
N TYR A 257 10.70 -5.07 -2.41
CA TYR A 257 9.42 -4.97 -1.73
C TYR A 257 9.15 -3.54 -1.29
N TYR A 258 7.87 -3.17 -1.23
CA TYR A 258 7.44 -1.88 -0.71
C TYR A 258 6.94 -2.06 0.72
N LEU A 259 7.69 -1.52 1.71
CA LEU A 259 7.35 -1.63 3.12
C LEU A 259 6.50 -0.43 3.55
N THR A 260 5.32 -0.71 4.04
CA THR A 260 4.45 0.24 4.75
C THR A 260 4.66 0.11 6.25
N GLY A 261 4.80 1.23 6.92
CA GLY A 261 4.98 1.27 8.36
C GLY A 261 4.31 2.48 9.00
N ALA A 262 4.48 2.61 10.31
CA ALA A 262 3.93 3.68 11.11
C ALA A 262 4.97 4.32 12.02
N GLY A 263 4.79 5.62 12.29
CA GLY A 263 5.54 6.39 13.27
C GLY A 263 4.65 7.40 13.97
N ILE A 264 4.93 7.71 15.23
CA ILE A 264 4.20 8.71 16.01
C ILE A 264 4.87 10.06 15.84
N LEU A 265 4.11 11.09 15.45
CA LEU A 265 4.63 12.45 15.32
C LEU A 265 4.96 13.05 16.69
N LYS A 266 6.04 13.82 16.78
CA LYS A 266 6.42 14.53 18.01
C LYS A 266 5.37 15.52 18.52
N SER A 267 4.51 15.99 17.65
CA SER A 267 3.39 16.89 17.97
C SER A 267 2.19 16.19 18.60
N SER A 268 2.17 14.87 18.64
CA SER A 268 1.02 14.14 19.18
C SER A 268 0.84 14.39 20.67
N ASN A 269 -0.38 14.75 21.05
CA ASN A 269 -0.83 14.82 22.44
C ASN A 269 -1.54 13.53 22.87
N GLN A 270 -1.62 12.52 22.00
CA GLN A 270 -2.32 11.25 22.17
C GLN A 270 -1.35 10.06 22.01
N TYR A 271 -0.22 10.12 22.69
CA TYR A 271 0.83 9.11 22.57
C TYR A 271 0.34 7.70 22.93
N ALA A 272 -0.41 7.54 24.00
CA ALA A 272 -0.88 6.23 24.47
C ALA A 272 -1.86 5.60 23.47
N GLU A 273 -2.80 6.37 22.94
CA GLU A 273 -3.78 5.97 21.94
C GLU A 273 -3.08 5.64 20.60
N SER A 274 -2.05 6.43 20.25
CA SER A 274 -1.22 6.19 19.05
C SER A 274 -0.46 4.86 19.14
N VAL A 275 0.15 4.56 20.30
CA VAL A 275 0.80 3.26 20.53
C VAL A 275 -0.21 2.11 20.47
N GLN A 276 -1.42 2.29 21.03
CA GLN A 276 -2.46 1.26 20.96
C GLN A 276 -2.92 1.00 19.53
N PHE A 277 -3.09 2.04 18.72
CA PHE A 277 -3.46 1.88 17.31
C PHE A 277 -2.36 1.16 16.51
N ILE A 278 -1.09 1.54 16.69
CA ILE A 278 0.02 0.85 16.01
C ILE A 278 0.14 -0.61 16.47
N ASN A 279 -0.04 -0.89 17.76
CA ASN A 279 -0.10 -2.27 18.25
C ASN A 279 -1.26 -3.07 17.68
N TRP A 280 -2.41 -2.44 17.47
CA TRP A 280 -3.53 -3.08 16.80
C TRP A 280 -3.19 -3.39 15.34
N LEU A 281 -2.59 -2.46 14.59
CA LEU A 281 -2.12 -2.68 13.22
C LEU A 281 -1.11 -3.84 13.12
N LEU A 282 -0.26 -4.02 14.14
CA LEU A 282 0.71 -5.11 14.22
C LEU A 282 0.09 -6.46 14.64
N SER A 283 -1.19 -6.51 14.99
CA SER A 283 -1.79 -7.75 15.52
C SER A 283 -2.07 -8.78 14.42
N ALA A 284 -1.93 -10.05 14.74
CA ALA A 284 -2.31 -11.15 13.85
C ALA A 284 -3.82 -11.10 13.51
N LYS A 285 -4.66 -10.58 14.43
CA LYS A 285 -6.08 -10.38 14.18
C LYS A 285 -6.31 -9.39 13.05
N THR A 286 -5.70 -8.21 13.09
CA THR A 286 -5.82 -7.18 12.04
C THR A 286 -5.35 -7.72 10.69
N ALA A 287 -4.22 -8.45 10.67
CA ALA A 287 -3.74 -9.10 9.46
C ALA A 287 -4.77 -10.08 8.87
N GLN A 288 -5.41 -10.88 9.71
CA GLN A 288 -6.46 -11.82 9.28
C GLN A 288 -7.70 -11.09 8.73
N GLU A 289 -8.15 -10.01 9.39
CA GLU A 289 -9.30 -9.22 8.89
C GLU A 289 -8.96 -8.53 7.56
N MET A 290 -7.77 -7.98 7.40
CA MET A 290 -7.29 -7.46 6.12
C MET A 290 -7.30 -8.54 5.03
N GLN A 291 -6.79 -9.75 5.33
CA GLN A 291 -6.79 -10.86 4.38
C GLN A 291 -8.22 -11.30 4.00
N LYS A 292 -9.15 -11.37 4.96
CA LYS A 292 -10.58 -11.67 4.70
C LYS A 292 -11.23 -10.60 3.83
N ALA A 293 -10.88 -9.32 4.03
CA ALA A 293 -11.34 -8.21 3.22
C ALA A 293 -10.69 -8.16 1.81
N GLY A 294 -9.75 -9.06 1.53
CA GLY A 294 -9.11 -9.18 0.22
C GLY A 294 -7.78 -8.45 0.08
N TYR A 295 -7.27 -7.84 1.15
CA TYR A 295 -5.94 -7.22 1.15
C TYR A 295 -4.87 -8.28 1.36
N SER A 296 -4.13 -8.60 0.31
CA SER A 296 -3.08 -9.63 0.32
C SER A 296 -1.71 -8.99 0.42
N TYR A 297 -1.23 -8.84 1.65
CA TYR A 297 0.11 -8.36 1.96
C TYR A 297 0.90 -9.43 2.73
N PHE A 298 2.20 -9.26 2.78
CA PHE A 298 3.08 -9.91 3.74
C PHE A 298 3.14 -9.07 5.00
N PHE A 299 2.88 -9.66 6.15
CA PHE A 299 2.87 -8.95 7.42
C PHE A 299 4.21 -9.11 8.13
N THR A 300 4.68 -8.05 8.79
CA THR A 300 5.95 -8.10 9.53
C THR A 300 5.84 -8.87 10.85
N ASN A 301 4.61 -9.07 11.34
CA ASN A 301 4.35 -9.88 12.54
C ASN A 301 4.64 -11.36 12.24
N PRO A 302 5.60 -12.00 12.93
CA PRO A 302 5.98 -13.39 12.68
C PRO A 302 4.91 -14.43 13.09
N GLU A 303 3.87 -14.03 13.81
CA GLU A 303 2.72 -14.90 14.11
C GLU A 303 1.81 -15.10 12.89
N VAL A 304 1.96 -14.27 11.85
CA VAL A 304 1.21 -14.37 10.60
C VAL A 304 2.04 -15.19 9.61
N LYS A 305 1.48 -16.31 9.15
CA LYS A 305 2.18 -17.17 8.22
C LYS A 305 2.28 -16.51 6.84
N ASP A 306 3.49 -16.46 6.32
CA ASP A 306 3.74 -15.99 4.96
C ASP A 306 3.13 -16.94 3.91
N PRO A 307 2.56 -16.39 2.83
CA PRO A 307 2.14 -17.17 1.68
C PRO A 307 3.36 -17.70 0.91
N VAL A 308 3.11 -18.77 0.14
CA VAL A 308 4.03 -19.25 -0.90
C VAL A 308 3.50 -18.84 -2.27
N ASP A 309 4.37 -18.84 -3.29
CA ASP A 309 3.97 -18.55 -4.65
C ASP A 309 3.10 -19.67 -5.26
N SER A 310 2.66 -19.51 -6.51
CA SER A 310 1.86 -20.50 -7.22
C SER A 310 2.59 -21.82 -7.50
N LEU A 311 3.90 -21.88 -7.28
CA LEU A 311 4.74 -23.08 -7.44
C LEU A 311 5.17 -23.69 -6.09
N GLY A 312 4.80 -23.06 -4.98
CA GLY A 312 5.15 -23.50 -3.62
C GLY A 312 6.49 -22.94 -3.12
N HIS A 313 7.09 -21.97 -3.80
CA HIS A 313 8.34 -21.36 -3.35
C HIS A 313 8.10 -20.35 -2.24
N PRO A 314 8.99 -20.27 -1.24
CA PRO A 314 9.00 -19.18 -0.27
C PRO A 314 9.49 -17.89 -0.91
N LEU A 315 9.13 -16.76 -0.30
CA LEU A 315 9.60 -15.45 -0.70
C LEU A 315 11.06 -15.25 -0.28
N VAL A 316 11.88 -14.72 -1.19
CA VAL A 316 13.24 -14.26 -0.92
C VAL A 316 13.28 -12.76 -1.16
N LEU A 317 13.52 -11.97 -0.11
CA LEU A 317 13.62 -10.51 -0.21
C LEU A 317 15.05 -10.08 -0.55
N LEU A 318 15.17 -9.00 -1.33
CA LEU A 318 16.43 -8.28 -1.45
C LEU A 318 16.68 -7.49 -0.16
N GLU A 319 17.86 -7.68 0.44
CA GLU A 319 18.26 -6.94 1.64
C GLU A 319 18.73 -5.54 1.27
N THR A 320 17.81 -4.56 1.33
CA THR A 320 18.10 -3.16 1.08
C THR A 320 18.05 -2.35 2.38
N GLN A 321 19.03 -1.45 2.55
CA GLN A 321 19.05 -0.52 3.69
C GLN A 321 18.03 0.61 3.46
N GLY A 322 17.82 1.00 2.21
CA GLY A 322 17.05 2.20 1.84
C GLY A 322 17.84 3.48 2.14
N GLY A 323 17.11 4.59 2.28
CA GLY A 323 17.73 5.86 2.71
C GLY A 323 18.24 6.71 1.56
N TYR A 324 17.78 6.48 0.35
CA TYR A 324 17.98 7.44 -0.72
C TYR A 324 17.36 8.79 -0.37
N THR A 325 18.10 9.86 -0.62
CA THR A 325 17.51 11.22 -0.58
C THR A 325 16.51 11.39 -1.73
N VAL A 326 15.63 12.37 -1.61
CA VAL A 326 14.67 12.72 -2.68
C VAL A 326 15.41 13.04 -3.98
N GLU A 327 16.52 13.78 -3.90
CA GLU A 327 17.37 14.13 -5.03
C GLU A 327 18.06 12.89 -5.62
N GLY A 328 18.53 11.97 -4.77
CA GLY A 328 19.15 10.71 -5.21
C GLY A 328 18.17 9.83 -5.98
N LYS A 329 16.95 9.66 -5.48
CA LYS A 329 15.88 8.94 -6.18
C LYS A 329 15.57 9.58 -7.54
N LYS A 330 15.43 10.91 -7.58
CA LYS A 330 15.16 11.65 -8.81
C LYS A 330 16.28 11.48 -9.82
N SER A 331 17.55 11.56 -9.40
CA SER A 331 18.70 11.34 -10.28
C SER A 331 18.71 9.96 -10.92
N LEU A 332 18.43 8.91 -10.15
CA LEU A 332 18.34 7.54 -10.67
C LEU A 332 17.19 7.38 -11.68
N LEU A 333 16.05 7.98 -11.42
CA LEU A 333 14.92 7.99 -12.36
C LEU A 333 15.26 8.72 -13.66
N GLU A 334 15.99 9.84 -13.60
CA GLU A 334 16.45 10.57 -14.80
C GLU A 334 17.44 9.73 -15.62
N ILE A 335 18.36 9.01 -14.96
CA ILE A 335 19.30 8.09 -15.62
C ILE A 335 18.54 6.97 -16.31
N TRP A 336 17.60 6.32 -15.62
CA TRP A 336 16.77 5.29 -16.20
C TRP A 336 15.95 5.82 -17.40
N LEU A 337 15.34 6.96 -17.27
CA LEU A 337 14.54 7.59 -18.31
C LEU A 337 15.36 7.83 -19.60
N LYS A 338 16.54 8.42 -19.45
CA LYS A 338 17.43 8.72 -20.57
C LYS A 338 18.03 7.45 -21.18
N GLN A 339 18.66 6.62 -20.37
CA GLN A 339 19.49 5.53 -20.85
C GLN A 339 18.72 4.23 -21.17
N VAL A 340 17.59 4.00 -20.52
CA VAL A 340 16.80 2.77 -20.69
C VAL A 340 15.51 3.05 -21.44
N ARG A 341 14.69 3.96 -20.90
CA ARG A 341 13.33 4.21 -21.41
C ARG A 341 13.32 4.85 -22.79
N PHE A 342 14.23 5.77 -23.06
CA PHE A 342 14.38 6.46 -24.36
C PHE A 342 15.62 6.03 -25.15
N GLY A 343 16.52 5.23 -24.58
CA GLY A 343 17.68 4.67 -25.27
C GLY A 343 18.72 5.72 -25.72
N GLN A 344 18.86 6.84 -24.98
CA GLN A 344 19.78 7.93 -25.31
C GLN A 344 21.13 7.78 -24.62
#